data_1c70f342f11830d3e144454f8ab7ace6
#
_entry.id   1c70f342f11830d3e144454f8ab7ace6
#
_cell.length_a   1.000
_cell.length_b   1.000
_cell.length_c   1.000
_cell.angle_alpha   90.00
_cell.angle_beta   90.00
_cell.angle_gamma   90.00
#
_symmetry.space_group_name_H-M   'P 1'
#
loop_
_entity.id
_entity.type
_entity.pdbx_description
1 polymer ?
#
loop_
_entity_poly.entity_id
_entity_poly.type
_entity_poly.pdbx_seq_one_letter_code
_entity_poly.pdbx_strand_id
1 'polypeptide(L)'
;MDDVTQPQMQPGQLLARGVCRHLASHDFVAVEEFVPERGKRVDVMAMGPKGEIWVIECKSSRVDFTSDCKWDGYLEWCDRYFWAVDTEFPTELLPNETGLIIADAYNAEIIRMGPEDKLAPARRKALTLRFARHAARRLQGLRDPRV
;
A
#
# COMPACT_ATOMS: atom_id res chain seq x y z
N MET A 1 -36.22 -0.81 11.17
CA MET A 1 -35.07 -0.34 10.33
C MET A 1 -33.83 -1.05 10.82
N ASP A 2 -33.35 -1.94 9.99
CA ASP A 2 -32.12 -2.65 10.33
C ASP A 2 -30.96 -1.68 10.18
N ASP A 3 -30.36 -1.34 11.30
CA ASP A 3 -29.15 -0.53 11.32
C ASP A 3 -28.03 -1.46 10.83
N VAL A 4 -27.76 -1.41 9.51
CA VAL A 4 -26.63 -2.13 8.94
C VAL A 4 -25.39 -1.38 9.38
N THR A 5 -24.84 -1.78 10.52
CA THR A 5 -23.58 -1.26 11.00
C THR A 5 -22.52 -1.71 10.01
N GLN A 6 -22.02 -0.77 9.18
CA GLN A 6 -20.88 -1.07 8.34
C GLN A 6 -19.70 -1.46 9.22
N PRO A 7 -18.92 -2.51 8.83
CA PRO A 7 -17.77 -2.88 9.62
C PRO A 7 -16.84 -1.69 9.77
N GLN A 8 -16.46 -1.38 11.00
CA GLN A 8 -15.54 -0.29 11.29
C GLN A 8 -14.17 -0.62 10.71
N MET A 9 -13.58 0.33 9.96
CA MET A 9 -12.25 0.15 9.40
C MET A 9 -11.21 0.09 10.52
N GLN A 10 -10.25 -0.82 10.37
CA GLN A 10 -9.11 -0.92 11.27
C GLN A 10 -8.15 0.26 11.07
N PRO A 11 -7.33 0.62 12.08
CA PRO A 11 -6.40 1.75 11.96
C PRO A 11 -5.47 1.70 10.75
N GLY A 12 -4.93 0.54 10.42
CA GLY A 12 -4.09 0.37 9.23
C GLY A 12 -4.86 0.59 7.93
N GLN A 13 -6.12 0.19 7.87
CA GLN A 13 -6.99 0.42 6.71
C GLN A 13 -7.32 1.91 6.54
N LEU A 14 -7.44 2.65 7.63
CA LEU A 14 -7.64 4.09 7.59
C LEU A 14 -6.41 4.80 7.01
N LEU A 15 -5.21 4.40 7.41
CA LEU A 15 -3.98 4.92 6.84
C LEU A 15 -3.91 4.63 5.34
N ALA A 16 -4.22 3.40 4.93
CA ALA A 16 -4.23 3.01 3.52
C ALA A 16 -5.20 3.86 2.70
N ARG A 17 -6.36 4.18 3.24
CA ARG A 17 -7.33 5.07 2.59
C ARG A 17 -6.74 6.46 2.32
N GLY A 18 -6.11 7.06 3.33
CA GLY A 18 -5.45 8.36 3.18
C GLY A 18 -4.32 8.34 2.16
N VAL A 19 -3.51 7.29 2.18
CA VAL A 19 -2.44 7.05 1.20
C VAL A 19 -3.01 6.97 -0.22
N CYS A 20 -4.03 6.16 -0.44
CA CYS A 20 -4.64 5.99 -1.76
C CYS A 20 -5.22 7.31 -2.29
N ARG A 21 -5.85 8.10 -1.43
CA ARG A 21 -6.38 9.42 -1.81
C ARG A 21 -5.27 10.37 -2.24
N HIS A 22 -4.18 10.41 -1.49
CA HIS A 22 -3.03 11.26 -1.84
C HIS A 22 -2.40 10.84 -3.16
N LEU A 23 -2.17 9.54 -3.34
CA LEU A 23 -1.58 9.01 -4.56
C LEU A 23 -2.46 9.25 -5.78
N ALA A 24 -3.77 9.16 -5.64
CA ALA A 24 -4.71 9.47 -6.72
C ALA A 24 -4.58 10.92 -7.20
N SER A 25 -4.31 11.86 -6.28
CA SER A 25 -4.08 13.27 -6.63
C SER A 25 -2.80 13.49 -7.43
N HIS A 26 -1.88 12.53 -7.44
CA HIS A 26 -0.64 12.53 -8.20
C HIS A 26 -0.67 11.57 -9.40
N ASP A 27 -1.85 11.20 -9.84
CA ASP A 27 -2.07 10.30 -10.99
C ASP A 27 -1.51 8.88 -10.80
N PHE A 28 -1.39 8.44 -9.57
CA PHE A 28 -1.15 7.04 -9.25
C PHE A 28 -2.47 6.32 -9.05
N VAL A 29 -2.51 5.06 -9.46
CA VAL A 29 -3.60 4.16 -9.13
C VAL A 29 -3.12 3.15 -8.09
N ALA A 30 -4.00 2.70 -7.21
CA ALA A 30 -3.58 1.84 -6.11
C ALA A 30 -4.61 0.74 -5.84
N VAL A 31 -4.11 -0.40 -5.38
CA VAL A 31 -4.94 -1.47 -4.83
C VAL A 31 -4.45 -1.81 -3.42
N GLU A 32 -5.38 -2.07 -2.53
CA GLU A 32 -5.07 -2.48 -1.16
C GLU A 32 -5.05 -3.99 -1.04
N GLU A 33 -4.27 -4.49 -0.08
CA GLU A 33 -4.18 -5.92 0.22
C GLU A 33 -3.85 -6.76 -1.00
N PHE A 34 -2.81 -6.36 -1.70
CA PHE A 34 -2.36 -7.02 -2.92
C PHE A 34 -1.35 -8.12 -2.61
N VAL A 35 -1.45 -9.25 -3.34
CA VAL A 35 -0.56 -10.39 -3.19
C VAL A 35 0.37 -10.47 -4.40
N PRO A 36 1.62 -9.95 -4.31
CA PRO A 36 2.57 -10.02 -5.42
C PRO A 36 3.08 -11.43 -5.66
N GLU A 37 3.14 -12.22 -4.60
CA GLU A 37 3.58 -13.60 -4.60
C GLU A 37 2.87 -14.36 -3.50
N ARG A 38 2.63 -15.65 -3.71
CA ARG A 38 1.98 -16.50 -2.71
C ARG A 38 2.69 -16.41 -1.36
N GLY A 39 1.92 -16.12 -0.31
CA GLY A 39 2.43 -15.98 1.04
C GLY A 39 2.90 -14.57 1.40
N LYS A 40 2.86 -13.63 0.44
CA LYS A 40 3.21 -12.21 0.68
C LYS A 40 2.03 -11.32 0.34
N ARG A 41 1.66 -10.43 1.24
CA ARG A 41 0.59 -9.45 1.02
C ARG A 41 1.09 -8.07 1.41
N VAL A 42 0.95 -7.11 0.50
CA VAL A 42 1.28 -5.72 0.75
C VAL A 42 0.01 -4.93 1.06
N ASP A 43 0.12 -3.95 1.95
CA ASP A 43 -1.04 -3.15 2.33
C ASP A 43 -1.54 -2.29 1.18
N VAL A 44 -0.62 -1.67 0.43
CA VAL A 44 -0.95 -0.89 -0.76
C VAL A 44 0.10 -1.15 -1.83
N MET A 45 -0.34 -1.50 -3.03
CA MET A 45 0.51 -1.45 -4.22
C MET A 45 0.00 -0.34 -5.12
N ALA A 46 0.89 0.58 -5.48
CA ALA A 46 0.56 1.73 -6.31
C ALA A 46 1.32 1.68 -7.62
N MET A 47 0.67 2.13 -8.68
CA MET A 47 1.24 2.20 -10.01
C MET A 47 1.12 3.61 -10.56
N GLY A 48 2.25 4.18 -10.94
CA GLY A 48 2.30 5.52 -11.53
C GLY A 48 2.02 5.53 -13.03
N PRO A 49 1.88 6.72 -13.61
CA PRO A 49 1.52 6.90 -15.01
C PRO A 49 2.58 6.40 -16.00
N LYS A 50 3.82 6.21 -15.53
CA LYS A 50 4.93 5.68 -16.35
C LYS A 50 5.23 4.21 -16.05
N GLY A 51 4.36 3.55 -15.28
CA GLY A 51 4.54 2.16 -14.88
C GLY A 51 5.37 1.97 -13.64
N GLU A 52 5.65 3.04 -12.89
CA GLU A 52 6.33 2.96 -11.60
C GLU A 52 5.52 2.10 -10.64
N ILE A 53 6.18 1.23 -9.88
CA ILE A 53 5.53 0.37 -8.89
C ILE A 53 6.08 0.70 -7.52
N TRP A 54 5.19 1.13 -6.62
CA TRP A 54 5.51 1.43 -5.23
C TRP A 54 4.75 0.48 -4.30
N VAL A 55 5.42 0.06 -3.26
CA VAL A 55 4.79 -0.66 -2.14
C VAL A 55 4.76 0.25 -0.93
N ILE A 56 3.61 0.34 -0.29
CA ILE A 56 3.40 1.11 0.93
C ILE A 56 2.86 0.17 2.00
N GLU A 57 3.58 0.05 3.10
CA GLU A 57 3.15 -0.69 4.28
C GLU A 57 2.65 0.28 5.34
N CYS A 58 1.46 0.03 5.85
CA CYS A 58 0.80 0.90 6.82
C CYS A 58 0.97 0.33 8.23
N LYS A 59 1.57 1.11 9.11
CA LYS A 59 1.79 0.73 10.51
C LYS A 59 1.10 1.71 11.44
N SER A 60 0.14 1.22 12.21
CA SER A 60 -0.67 2.04 13.12
C SER A 60 -0.11 2.11 14.53
N SER A 61 0.83 1.25 14.89
CA SER A 61 1.40 1.22 16.22
C SER A 61 2.83 0.70 16.23
N ARG A 62 3.58 1.04 17.28
CA ARG A 62 4.92 0.54 17.52
C ARG A 62 4.97 -0.99 17.59
N VAL A 63 4.00 -1.59 18.26
CA VAL A 63 3.92 -3.06 18.41
C VAL A 63 3.74 -3.72 17.04
N ASP A 64 2.90 -3.13 16.19
CA ASP A 64 2.66 -3.59 14.83
C ASP A 64 3.96 -3.61 14.02
N PHE A 65 4.76 -2.56 14.10
CA PHE A 65 6.05 -2.49 13.42
C PHE A 65 7.07 -3.48 13.98
N THR A 66 7.23 -3.56 15.30
CA THR A 66 8.24 -4.42 15.93
C THR A 66 7.97 -5.90 15.74
N SER A 67 6.73 -6.28 15.45
CA SER A 67 6.36 -7.67 15.12
C SER A 67 6.60 -8.03 13.65
N ASP A 68 6.88 -7.04 12.80
CA ASP A 68 7.14 -7.23 11.37
C ASP A 68 8.65 -7.34 11.12
N CYS A 69 9.16 -8.56 11.02
CA CYS A 69 10.58 -8.83 10.72
C CYS A 69 10.82 -9.25 9.27
N LYS A 70 9.83 -9.12 8.37
CA LYS A 70 9.93 -9.63 6.99
C LYS A 70 9.74 -8.56 5.91
N TRP A 71 9.74 -7.29 6.29
CA TRP A 71 9.43 -6.20 5.35
C TRP A 71 10.43 -6.11 4.19
N ASP A 72 11.71 -6.41 4.43
CA ASP A 72 12.76 -6.37 3.41
C ASP A 72 12.53 -7.36 2.26
N GLY A 73 11.77 -8.43 2.50
CA GLY A 73 11.35 -9.37 1.46
C GLY A 73 10.42 -8.77 0.41
N TYR A 74 9.85 -7.59 0.65
CA TYR A 74 8.98 -6.90 -0.31
C TYR A 74 9.75 -5.96 -1.23
N LEU A 75 11.02 -5.66 -0.95
CA LEU A 75 11.82 -4.73 -1.75
C LEU A 75 12.01 -5.19 -3.19
N GLU A 76 12.05 -6.49 -3.42
CA GLU A 76 12.18 -7.06 -4.77
C GLU A 76 10.91 -6.94 -5.62
N TRP A 77 9.79 -6.45 -5.04
CA TRP A 77 8.50 -6.33 -5.69
C TRP A 77 8.09 -4.89 -5.99
N CYS A 78 9.01 -3.94 -5.82
CA CYS A 78 8.73 -2.53 -6.06
C CYS A 78 9.97 -1.77 -6.52
N ASP A 79 9.73 -0.61 -7.16
CA ASP A 79 10.78 0.34 -7.48
C ASP A 79 11.14 1.19 -6.26
N ARG A 80 10.15 1.48 -5.39
CA ARG A 80 10.31 2.22 -4.13
C ARG A 80 9.42 1.63 -3.05
N TYR A 81 9.93 1.61 -1.84
CA TYR A 81 9.23 1.12 -0.66
C TYR A 81 8.98 2.26 0.32
N PHE A 82 7.77 2.33 0.87
CA PHE A 82 7.35 3.36 1.82
C PHE A 82 6.74 2.73 3.06
N TRP A 83 6.99 3.37 4.20
CA TRP A 83 6.18 3.20 5.40
C TRP A 83 5.18 4.33 5.47
N ALA A 84 3.93 4.02 5.76
CA ALA A 84 2.89 5.00 6.05
C ALA A 84 2.45 4.86 7.50
N VAL A 85 2.54 5.96 8.25
CA VAL A 85 2.25 6.01 9.68
C VAL A 85 1.47 7.29 9.99
N ASP A 86 0.84 7.34 11.16
CA ASP A 86 0.21 8.58 11.63
C ASP A 86 1.23 9.53 12.29
N THR A 87 0.77 10.69 12.74
CA THR A 87 1.64 11.71 13.35
C THR A 87 2.18 11.30 14.72
N GLU A 88 1.56 10.33 15.37
CA GLU A 88 1.94 9.88 16.72
C GLU A 88 2.97 8.74 16.70
N PHE A 89 3.22 8.17 15.53
CA PHE A 89 4.16 7.05 15.39
C PHE A 89 5.60 7.52 15.57
N PRO A 90 6.42 6.79 16.36
CA PRO A 90 7.84 7.14 16.54
C PRO A 90 8.64 6.80 15.28
N THR A 91 8.80 7.77 14.39
CA THR A 91 9.43 7.58 13.08
C THR A 91 10.89 7.17 13.14
N GLU A 92 11.56 7.41 14.27
CA GLU A 92 12.95 6.98 14.50
C GLU A 92 13.11 5.46 14.53
N LEU A 93 12.02 4.71 14.69
CA LEU A 93 12.04 3.24 14.61
C LEU A 93 12.13 2.75 13.17
N LEU A 94 11.76 3.58 12.20
CA LEU A 94 11.69 3.18 10.80
C LEU A 94 13.07 3.22 10.14
N PRO A 95 13.36 2.27 9.22
CA PRO A 95 14.62 2.29 8.49
C PRO A 95 14.79 3.58 7.69
N ASN A 96 15.98 4.22 7.79
CA ASN A 96 16.28 5.46 7.07
C ASN A 96 16.34 5.28 5.55
N GLU A 97 16.53 4.06 5.09
CA GLU A 97 16.68 3.72 3.67
C GLU A 97 15.35 3.42 2.97
N THR A 98 14.25 3.76 3.61
CA THR A 98 12.90 3.59 3.04
C THR A 98 12.21 4.94 2.90
N GLY A 99 11.17 4.99 2.10
CA GLY A 99 10.30 6.15 2.02
C GLY A 99 9.45 6.30 3.28
N LEU A 100 8.98 7.50 3.53
CA LEU A 100 8.13 7.81 4.68
C LEU A 100 6.95 8.65 4.25
N ILE A 101 5.76 8.20 4.64
CA ILE A 101 4.49 8.88 4.42
C ILE A 101 3.82 9.07 5.79
N ILE A 102 3.34 10.27 6.06
CA ILE A 102 2.46 10.53 7.21
C ILE A 102 1.03 10.61 6.68
N ALA A 103 0.14 9.84 7.26
CA ALA A 103 -1.23 9.69 6.76
C ALA A 103 -2.25 9.73 7.88
N ASP A 104 -3.47 10.09 7.52
CA ASP A 104 -4.68 9.85 8.30
C ASP A 104 -5.73 9.21 7.37
N ALA A 105 -6.98 9.12 7.82
CA ALA A 105 -8.05 8.48 7.04
C ALA A 105 -8.44 9.25 5.77
N TYR A 106 -8.01 10.50 5.63
CA TYR A 106 -8.49 11.40 4.59
C TYR A 106 -7.43 11.86 3.62
N ASN A 107 -6.18 11.90 4.04
CA ASN A 107 -5.07 12.38 3.20
C ASN A 107 -3.74 11.85 3.72
N ALA A 108 -2.68 12.18 2.99
CA ALA A 108 -1.32 11.80 3.33
C ALA A 108 -0.33 12.82 2.78
N GLU A 109 0.88 12.79 3.31
CA GLU A 109 2.00 13.59 2.83
C GLU A 109 3.23 12.72 2.73
N ILE A 110 3.92 12.77 1.60
CA ILE A 110 5.20 12.08 1.43
C ILE A 110 6.29 12.96 2.06
N ILE A 111 6.88 12.46 3.15
CA ILE A 111 7.94 13.17 3.86
C ILE A 111 9.31 12.88 3.24
N ARG A 112 9.49 11.63 2.78
CA ARG A 112 10.75 11.17 2.20
C ARG A 112 10.48 10.14 1.12
N MET A 113 11.09 10.30 -0.06
CA MET A 113 10.87 9.41 -1.20
C MET A 113 11.53 8.04 -1.03
N GLY A 114 12.59 7.93 -0.30
CA GLY A 114 13.34 6.68 -0.26
C GLY A 114 14.08 6.40 -1.58
N PRO A 115 15.04 5.46 -1.56
CA PRO A 115 15.81 5.13 -2.76
C PRO A 115 14.98 4.41 -3.80
N GLU A 116 15.31 4.62 -5.08
CA GLU A 116 14.75 3.88 -6.19
C GLU A 116 15.67 2.72 -6.55
N ASP A 117 15.07 1.53 -6.63
CA ASP A 117 15.72 0.35 -7.16
C ASP A 117 14.78 -0.27 -8.20
N LYS A 118 15.04 0.05 -9.47
CA LYS A 118 14.13 -0.32 -10.56
C LYS A 118 14.00 -1.82 -10.72
N LEU A 119 12.76 -2.26 -10.82
CA LEU A 119 12.44 -3.65 -11.11
C LEU A 119 13.00 -4.07 -12.48
N ALA A 120 13.44 -5.32 -12.56
CA ALA A 120 13.76 -5.93 -13.85
C ALA A 120 12.52 -5.89 -14.77
N PRO A 121 12.71 -5.68 -16.08
CA PRO A 121 11.57 -5.55 -17.01
C PRO A 121 10.60 -6.72 -16.99
N ALA A 122 11.08 -7.95 -16.87
CA ALA A 122 10.24 -9.14 -16.80
C ALA A 122 9.36 -9.15 -15.55
N ARG A 123 9.91 -8.73 -14.40
CA ARG A 123 9.15 -8.66 -13.14
C ARG A 123 8.12 -7.54 -13.19
N ARG A 124 8.48 -6.39 -13.73
CA ARG A 124 7.55 -5.27 -13.94
C ARG A 124 6.36 -5.71 -14.78
N LYS A 125 6.61 -6.39 -15.89
CA LYS A 125 5.56 -6.89 -16.78
C LYS A 125 4.63 -7.85 -16.03
N ALA A 126 5.19 -8.80 -15.28
CA ALA A 126 4.42 -9.78 -14.53
C ALA A 126 3.56 -9.12 -13.45
N LEU A 127 4.12 -8.16 -12.71
CA LEU A 127 3.39 -7.42 -11.67
C LEU A 127 2.29 -6.53 -12.26
N THR A 128 2.57 -5.87 -13.38
CA THR A 128 1.59 -5.03 -14.06
C THR A 128 0.38 -5.85 -14.48
N LEU A 129 0.60 -7.03 -15.07
CA LEU A 129 -0.48 -7.94 -15.43
C LEU A 129 -1.26 -8.41 -14.21
N ARG A 130 -0.58 -8.80 -13.15
CA ARG A 130 -1.22 -9.26 -11.91
C ARG A 130 -2.03 -8.13 -11.26
N PHE A 131 -1.50 -6.92 -11.25
CA PHE A 131 -2.19 -5.72 -10.75
C PHE A 131 -3.48 -5.47 -11.52
N ALA A 132 -3.41 -5.47 -12.85
CA ALA A 132 -4.58 -5.24 -13.71
C ALA A 132 -5.67 -6.28 -13.47
N ARG A 133 -5.31 -7.57 -13.40
CA ARG A 133 -6.26 -8.65 -13.16
C ARG A 133 -6.88 -8.57 -11.76
N HIS A 134 -6.08 -8.25 -10.75
CA HIS A 134 -6.56 -8.07 -9.38
C HIS A 134 -7.57 -6.94 -9.29
N ALA A 135 -7.25 -5.78 -9.86
CA ALA A 135 -8.13 -4.62 -9.86
C ALA A 135 -9.44 -4.90 -10.61
N ALA A 136 -9.37 -5.56 -11.76
CA ALA A 136 -10.54 -5.91 -12.56
C ALA A 136 -11.45 -6.88 -11.82
N ARG A 137 -10.89 -7.91 -11.17
CA ARG A 137 -11.68 -8.85 -10.37
C ARG A 137 -12.36 -8.17 -9.18
N ARG A 138 -11.65 -7.26 -8.52
CA ARG A 138 -12.22 -6.51 -7.39
C ARG A 138 -13.38 -5.63 -7.84
N LEU A 139 -13.23 -4.95 -8.99
CA LEU A 139 -14.30 -4.15 -9.57
C LEU A 139 -15.50 -5.00 -9.92
N GLN A 140 -15.29 -6.17 -10.57
CA GLN A 140 -16.35 -7.09 -10.90
C GLN A 140 -17.09 -7.58 -9.65
N GLY A 141 -16.36 -7.90 -8.59
CA GLY A 141 -16.93 -8.31 -7.31
C GLY A 141 -17.79 -7.24 -6.65
N LEU A 142 -17.44 -5.96 -6.83
CA LEU A 142 -18.26 -4.85 -6.35
C LEU A 142 -19.54 -4.67 -7.16
N ARG A 143 -19.47 -4.88 -8.46
CA ARG A 143 -20.62 -4.72 -9.36
C ARG A 143 -21.57 -5.93 -9.33
N ASP A 144 -21.06 -7.12 -9.11
CA ASP A 144 -21.81 -8.36 -9.10
C ASP A 144 -21.36 -9.22 -7.91
N PRO A 145 -21.76 -8.83 -6.69
CA PRO A 145 -21.35 -9.55 -5.49
C PRO A 145 -21.95 -10.97 -5.50
N ARG A 146 -21.14 -11.94 -5.10
CA ARG A 146 -21.61 -13.32 -4.91
C ARG A 146 -22.48 -13.36 -3.65
N VAL A 147 -23.63 -13.95 -3.82
CA VAL A 147 -24.58 -14.14 -2.73
C VAL A 147 -24.24 -15.40 -1.95
#